data_0ff5887e5c3934ffa4445fce55d6e4af
#
_entry.id   0ff5887e5c3934ffa4445fce55d6e4af
#
_cell.length_a   1.000
_cell.length_b   1.000
_cell.length_c   1.000
_cell.angle_alpha   90.00
_cell.angle_beta   90.00
_cell.angle_gamma   90.00
#
_symmetry.space_group_name_H-M   'P 1'
#
loop_
_entity.id
_entity.type
_entity.pdbx_description
1 polymer ?
#
loop_
_entity_poly.entity_id
_entity_poly.type
_entity_poly.pdbx_seq_one_letter_code
_entity_poly.pdbx_strand_id
1 'polypeptide(L)'
;MLTKSSALKTTFSGVDYSKYESKIVDFVNEFSSRANKPGKFLNWVNLPQEQLKRIDDIYSLVSKLKTQSGVDKLTVLGIGGSKHTVEHMLAINGLNLCGESILFYSDVDSISFNRFLSKLNNKFLTSNYKVASKSGSTFETKDGFLRIQKMLEEAYLAKGLSQEEAKKSASKHFIAVTDCNSEKSELRRTSNDNSWLGDLYIHDDVGGRFSAFDDHALFSLAFAGMKKDDMAKMLNAAQEVSNLSLEANLDLNDALKEGIFWADAKLNGISASVHQYMGSMFENTVYWHAQMQNESVKDTLKQVAKVPDAMHHSAEAHFNPANKLVFALTVPVDNGVCSSNAKAYIEALTKSYDVTGATFVELIETSDLGLTPEAAGTVTQLRAFATCYQEIVEAVMQNKQLPEVLDSVLQPHVEFYKKNLKGGVVAPGRIG
;
A
#
# COMPACT_ATOMS: atom_id res chain seq x y z
N MET A 1 -29.41 5.91 2.34
CA MET A 1 -28.86 6.60 3.50
C MET A 1 -27.47 6.02 3.70
N LEU A 2 -26.43 6.86 3.63
CA LEU A 2 -25.05 6.40 3.85
C LEU A 2 -24.89 6.02 5.33
N THR A 3 -24.38 4.85 5.62
CA THR A 3 -24.13 4.34 6.98
C THR A 3 -22.68 3.91 7.11
N LYS A 4 -22.07 4.13 8.26
CA LYS A 4 -20.70 3.69 8.52
C LYS A 4 -20.63 2.16 8.59
N SER A 5 -19.53 1.59 8.08
CA SER A 5 -19.22 0.17 8.24
C SER A 5 -19.12 -0.21 9.72
N SER A 6 -19.75 -1.31 10.10
CA SER A 6 -19.61 -1.90 11.45
C SER A 6 -18.23 -2.56 11.65
N ALA A 7 -17.46 -2.74 10.58
CA ALA A 7 -16.16 -3.41 10.62
C ALA A 7 -15.04 -2.56 11.27
N LEU A 8 -15.30 -1.29 11.51
CA LEU A 8 -14.35 -0.35 12.11
C LEU A 8 -15.06 0.58 13.11
N LYS A 9 -14.49 0.73 14.30
CA LYS A 9 -14.94 1.70 15.29
C LYS A 9 -13.78 2.58 15.74
N THR A 10 -13.93 3.89 15.56
CA THR A 10 -12.93 4.88 15.89
C THR A 10 -13.31 5.71 17.12
N THR A 11 -12.34 6.06 17.94
CA THR A 11 -12.50 6.97 19.09
C THR A 11 -11.36 7.95 19.09
N PHE A 12 -11.68 9.23 19.05
CA PHE A 12 -10.73 10.34 19.10
C PHE A 12 -10.88 11.10 20.40
N SER A 13 -9.79 11.53 21.01
CA SER A 13 -9.77 12.37 22.19
C SER A 13 -8.71 13.46 22.09
N GLY A 14 -8.88 14.56 22.82
CA GLY A 14 -7.92 15.65 22.88
C GLY A 14 -7.97 16.64 21.71
N VAL A 15 -8.91 16.51 20.78
CA VAL A 15 -9.11 17.44 19.66
C VAL A 15 -10.49 18.07 19.71
N ASP A 16 -10.54 19.38 19.57
CA ASP A 16 -11.80 20.14 19.43
C ASP A 16 -12.19 20.28 17.96
N TYR A 17 -12.99 19.35 17.48
CA TYR A 17 -13.44 19.29 16.09
C TYR A 17 -14.30 20.48 15.66
N SER A 18 -14.99 21.15 16.60
CA SER A 18 -15.87 22.30 16.30
C SER A 18 -15.12 23.48 15.66
N LYS A 19 -13.82 23.59 15.92
CA LYS A 19 -12.95 24.62 15.30
C LYS A 19 -12.80 24.46 13.78
N TYR A 20 -13.08 23.27 13.26
CA TYR A 20 -12.84 22.88 11.87
C TYR A 20 -14.13 22.84 11.06
N GLU A 21 -15.27 22.44 11.63
CA GLU A 21 -16.51 22.13 10.93
C GLU A 21 -16.94 23.19 9.89
N SER A 22 -17.00 24.45 10.28
CA SER A 22 -17.46 25.51 9.37
C SER A 22 -16.45 25.88 8.29
N LYS A 23 -15.18 25.57 8.49
CA LYS A 23 -14.09 25.97 7.59
C LYS A 23 -13.79 24.93 6.52
N ILE A 24 -14.06 23.67 6.80
CA ILE A 24 -13.67 22.55 5.92
C ILE A 24 -14.69 22.24 4.83
N VAL A 25 -15.94 22.66 4.97
CA VAL A 25 -17.06 22.30 4.06
C VAL A 25 -16.73 22.59 2.60
N ASP A 26 -16.32 23.81 2.29
CA ASP A 26 -16.02 24.21 0.91
C ASP A 26 -14.83 23.44 0.34
N PHE A 27 -13.82 23.15 1.16
CA PHE A 27 -12.63 22.41 0.74
C PHE A 27 -12.90 20.91 0.52
N VAL A 28 -13.76 20.31 1.34
CA VAL A 28 -14.19 18.91 1.13
C VAL A 28 -15.03 18.82 -0.16
N ASN A 29 -15.93 19.79 -0.39
CA ASN A 29 -16.71 19.86 -1.63
C ASN A 29 -15.79 20.06 -2.85
N GLU A 30 -14.77 20.91 -2.73
CA GLU A 30 -13.78 21.10 -3.78
C GLU A 30 -12.99 19.81 -4.04
N PHE A 31 -12.52 19.13 -2.99
CA PHE A 31 -11.84 17.83 -3.11
C PHE A 31 -12.73 16.78 -3.77
N SER A 32 -13.99 16.67 -3.33
CA SER A 32 -14.99 15.78 -3.93
C SER A 32 -15.18 16.07 -5.43
N SER A 33 -15.30 17.36 -5.80
CA SER A 33 -15.38 17.75 -7.21
C SER A 33 -14.14 17.38 -8.02
N ARG A 34 -12.94 17.44 -7.42
CA ARG A 34 -11.68 17.08 -8.06
C ARG A 34 -11.53 15.57 -8.19
N ALA A 35 -11.96 14.77 -7.20
CA ALA A 35 -11.88 13.31 -7.21
C ALA A 35 -12.68 12.68 -8.37
N ASN A 36 -13.66 13.40 -8.90
CA ASN A 36 -14.46 12.96 -10.04
C ASN A 36 -13.91 13.45 -11.40
N LYS A 37 -12.72 14.05 -11.44
CA LYS A 37 -12.09 14.57 -12.65
C LYS A 37 -10.75 13.87 -12.92
N PRO A 38 -10.46 13.45 -14.16
CA PRO A 38 -9.16 12.85 -14.48
C PRO A 38 -8.01 13.86 -14.36
N GLY A 39 -6.79 13.36 -14.23
CA GLY A 39 -5.57 14.17 -14.32
C GLY A 39 -5.12 14.84 -13.02
N LYS A 40 -5.67 14.45 -11.86
CA LYS A 40 -5.34 15.03 -10.54
C LYS A 40 -4.68 14.06 -9.57
N PHE A 41 -4.26 12.88 -10.04
CA PHE A 41 -3.75 11.78 -9.21
C PHE A 41 -4.74 11.30 -8.14
N LEU A 42 -6.04 11.42 -8.40
CA LEU A 42 -7.12 11.04 -7.49
C LEU A 42 -7.96 9.86 -7.99
N ASN A 43 -7.56 9.18 -9.07
CA ASN A 43 -8.33 8.03 -9.61
C ASN A 43 -8.43 6.87 -8.59
N TRP A 44 -7.54 6.80 -7.59
CA TRP A 44 -7.61 5.82 -6.51
C TRP A 44 -8.91 5.93 -5.68
N VAL A 45 -9.57 7.08 -5.67
CA VAL A 45 -10.82 7.32 -4.94
C VAL A 45 -11.94 6.41 -5.43
N ASN A 46 -12.08 6.25 -6.74
CA ASN A 46 -13.13 5.45 -7.37
C ASN A 46 -12.61 4.07 -7.86
N LEU A 47 -11.33 3.80 -7.66
CA LEU A 47 -10.70 2.56 -8.11
C LEU A 47 -11.38 1.29 -7.57
N PRO A 48 -11.85 1.21 -6.29
CA PRO A 48 -12.55 0.02 -5.82
C PRO A 48 -13.80 -0.31 -6.66
N GLN A 49 -14.59 0.71 -7.05
CA GLN A 49 -15.77 0.50 -7.90
C GLN A 49 -15.42 0.08 -9.33
N GLU A 50 -14.35 0.61 -9.88
CA GLU A 50 -13.86 0.22 -11.20
C GLU A 50 -13.39 -1.23 -11.21
N GLN A 51 -12.68 -1.63 -10.17
CA GLN A 51 -12.16 -2.98 -10.02
C GLN A 51 -13.23 -4.04 -9.79
N LEU A 52 -14.37 -3.70 -9.20
CA LEU A 52 -15.51 -4.61 -9.10
C LEU A 52 -15.95 -5.15 -10.49
N LYS A 53 -15.81 -4.33 -11.53
CA LYS A 53 -16.15 -4.73 -12.92
C LYS A 53 -15.09 -5.63 -13.54
N ARG A 54 -13.88 -5.71 -12.97
CA ARG A 54 -12.72 -6.41 -13.51
C ARG A 54 -12.31 -7.65 -12.72
N ILE A 55 -13.03 -7.97 -11.65
CA ILE A 55 -12.72 -9.15 -10.81
C ILE A 55 -12.63 -10.41 -11.68
N ASP A 56 -13.54 -10.61 -12.63
CA ASP A 56 -13.56 -11.79 -13.48
C ASP A 56 -12.31 -11.90 -14.36
N ASP A 57 -11.82 -10.79 -14.89
CA ASP A 57 -10.60 -10.76 -15.71
C ASP A 57 -9.39 -11.15 -14.87
N ILE A 58 -9.30 -10.63 -13.63
CA ILE A 58 -8.22 -10.95 -12.68
C ILE A 58 -8.20 -12.44 -12.37
N TYR A 59 -9.35 -13.03 -12.01
CA TYR A 59 -9.43 -14.46 -11.70
C TYR A 59 -9.21 -15.34 -12.93
N SER A 60 -9.64 -14.91 -14.12
CA SER A 60 -9.37 -15.59 -15.38
C SER A 60 -7.86 -15.66 -15.65
N LEU A 61 -7.14 -14.55 -15.46
CA LEU A 61 -5.68 -14.53 -15.61
C LEU A 61 -5.00 -15.45 -14.58
N VAL A 62 -5.41 -15.41 -13.31
CA VAL A 62 -4.87 -16.30 -12.27
C VAL A 62 -5.13 -17.76 -12.62
N SER A 63 -6.33 -18.12 -13.09
CA SER A 63 -6.67 -19.46 -13.51
C SER A 63 -5.78 -19.92 -14.68
N LYS A 64 -5.60 -19.09 -15.69
CA LYS A 64 -4.69 -19.36 -16.82
C LYS A 64 -3.28 -19.65 -16.36
N LEU A 65 -2.75 -18.90 -15.39
CA LEU A 65 -1.41 -19.11 -14.85
C LEU A 65 -1.28 -20.44 -14.08
N LYS A 66 -2.24 -20.72 -13.20
CA LYS A 66 -2.22 -21.95 -12.37
C LYS A 66 -2.43 -23.24 -13.19
N THR A 67 -3.09 -23.14 -14.34
CA THR A 67 -3.27 -24.28 -15.26
C THR A 67 -2.07 -24.52 -16.17
N GLN A 68 -1.17 -23.56 -16.31
CA GLN A 68 0.13 -23.80 -16.95
C GLN A 68 0.95 -24.68 -16.03
N SER A 69 1.25 -25.87 -16.48
CA SER A 69 1.80 -26.98 -15.71
C SER A 69 2.88 -26.58 -14.69
N GLY A 70 2.57 -26.77 -13.41
CA GLY A 70 3.53 -26.72 -12.31
C GLY A 70 3.83 -25.33 -11.74
N VAL A 71 3.11 -24.27 -12.12
CA VAL A 71 3.30 -22.94 -11.51
C VAL A 71 2.58 -22.84 -10.18
N ASP A 72 3.35 -22.82 -9.11
CA ASP A 72 2.86 -22.67 -7.72
C ASP A 72 3.44 -21.45 -7.00
N LYS A 73 4.37 -20.73 -7.65
CA LYS A 73 5.05 -19.57 -7.08
C LYS A 73 4.92 -18.35 -7.99
N LEU A 74 4.65 -17.21 -7.36
CA LEU A 74 4.69 -15.88 -7.98
C LEU A 74 5.78 -15.06 -7.29
N THR A 75 6.71 -14.51 -8.05
CA THR A 75 7.67 -13.54 -7.52
C THR A 75 7.28 -12.13 -7.96
N VAL A 76 7.19 -11.22 -7.02
CA VAL A 76 6.99 -9.79 -7.28
C VAL A 76 8.35 -9.11 -7.34
N LEU A 77 8.68 -8.57 -8.49
CA LEU A 77 9.86 -7.73 -8.73
C LEU A 77 9.39 -6.27 -8.72
N GLY A 78 9.73 -5.54 -7.68
CA GLY A 78 9.28 -4.15 -7.50
C GLY A 78 9.66 -3.58 -6.15
N ILE A 79 9.67 -2.27 -6.03
CA ILE A 79 9.99 -1.52 -4.81
C ILE A 79 8.85 -0.59 -4.40
N GLY A 80 8.93 -0.03 -3.20
CA GLY A 80 7.98 0.96 -2.71
C GLY A 80 6.54 0.48 -2.79
N GLY A 81 5.64 1.27 -3.38
CA GLY A 81 4.23 0.92 -3.52
C GLY A 81 3.98 -0.40 -4.26
N SER A 82 4.82 -0.76 -5.23
CA SER A 82 4.69 -2.04 -5.95
C SER A 82 4.97 -3.27 -5.08
N LYS A 83 5.67 -3.09 -3.96
CA LYS A 83 5.97 -4.14 -2.97
C LYS A 83 5.11 -3.97 -1.71
N HIS A 84 5.28 -2.85 -1.00
CA HIS A 84 4.68 -2.67 0.33
C HIS A 84 3.16 -2.67 0.30
N THR A 85 2.54 -2.18 -0.77
CA THR A 85 1.09 -2.26 -0.94
C THR A 85 0.60 -3.71 -1.06
N VAL A 86 1.32 -4.54 -1.84
CA VAL A 86 0.97 -5.96 -1.99
C VAL A 86 1.21 -6.72 -0.69
N GLU A 87 2.34 -6.50 -0.01
CA GLU A 87 2.67 -7.12 1.27
C GLU A 87 1.64 -6.76 2.35
N HIS A 88 1.23 -5.49 2.42
CA HIS A 88 0.17 -5.03 3.29
C HIS A 88 -1.14 -5.76 3.03
N MET A 89 -1.61 -5.74 1.78
CA MET A 89 -2.90 -6.35 1.40
C MET A 89 -2.91 -7.87 1.64
N LEU A 90 -1.82 -8.57 1.38
CA LEU A 90 -1.70 -9.99 1.70
C LEU A 90 -1.77 -10.24 3.21
N ALA A 91 -1.02 -9.48 3.99
CA ALA A 91 -0.91 -9.67 5.44
C ALA A 91 -2.23 -9.43 6.16
N ILE A 92 -2.90 -8.29 5.88
CA ILE A 92 -4.17 -7.97 6.56
C ILE A 92 -5.32 -8.90 6.15
N ASN A 93 -5.25 -9.52 4.98
CA ASN A 93 -6.22 -10.53 4.54
C ASN A 93 -5.84 -11.97 4.97
N GLY A 94 -4.83 -12.14 5.80
CA GLY A 94 -4.38 -13.46 6.29
C GLY A 94 -3.85 -14.39 5.21
N LEU A 95 -3.32 -13.83 4.13
CA LEU A 95 -2.83 -14.57 2.96
C LEU A 95 -1.29 -14.62 2.93
N ASN A 96 -0.76 -15.66 2.31
CA ASN A 96 0.69 -15.83 2.10
C ASN A 96 1.52 -15.76 3.41
N LEU A 97 0.98 -16.28 4.51
CA LEU A 97 1.51 -16.13 5.87
C LEU A 97 2.97 -16.58 6.02
N CYS A 98 3.38 -17.60 5.29
CA CYS A 98 4.74 -18.15 5.30
C CYS A 98 5.52 -17.88 4.00
N GLY A 99 5.05 -16.97 3.14
CA GLY A 99 5.66 -16.74 1.83
C GLY A 99 5.54 -17.94 0.87
N GLU A 100 4.51 -18.75 1.08
CA GLU A 100 4.38 -20.04 0.36
C GLU A 100 4.05 -19.87 -1.12
N SER A 101 3.22 -18.88 -1.46
CA SER A 101 2.74 -18.64 -2.83
C SER A 101 3.44 -17.46 -3.49
N ILE A 102 3.75 -16.40 -2.73
CA ILE A 102 4.28 -15.16 -3.26
C ILE A 102 5.60 -14.82 -2.57
N LEU A 103 6.63 -14.59 -3.37
CA LEU A 103 7.93 -14.10 -2.95
C LEU A 103 8.12 -12.66 -3.46
N PHE A 104 9.00 -11.92 -2.78
CA PHE A 104 9.36 -10.55 -3.15
C PHE A 104 10.86 -10.45 -3.36
N TYR A 105 11.26 -9.74 -4.41
CA TYR A 105 12.64 -9.35 -4.63
C TYR A 105 12.71 -7.89 -5.03
N SER A 106 13.45 -7.10 -4.26
CA SER A 106 13.53 -5.64 -4.40
C SER A 106 14.94 -5.08 -4.19
N ASP A 107 15.93 -5.96 -4.02
CA ASP A 107 17.30 -5.60 -3.72
C ASP A 107 18.18 -5.65 -4.97
N VAL A 108 19.38 -5.06 -4.88
CA VAL A 108 20.33 -4.99 -6.00
C VAL A 108 21.65 -5.73 -5.73
N ASP A 109 21.87 -6.16 -4.49
CA ASP A 109 23.10 -6.84 -4.11
C ASP A 109 23.04 -8.37 -4.35
N SER A 110 24.21 -8.99 -4.49
CA SER A 110 24.34 -10.40 -4.78
C SER A 110 23.93 -11.30 -3.61
N ILE A 111 24.07 -10.83 -2.37
CA ILE A 111 23.72 -11.62 -1.17
C ILE A 111 22.20 -11.75 -1.09
N SER A 112 21.48 -10.65 -1.25
CA SER A 112 20.02 -10.63 -1.28
C SER A 112 19.48 -11.45 -2.44
N PHE A 113 20.11 -11.41 -3.61
CA PHE A 113 19.73 -12.25 -4.75
C PHE A 113 19.91 -13.74 -4.45
N ASN A 114 21.05 -14.15 -3.87
CA ASN A 114 21.28 -15.54 -3.48
C ASN A 114 20.30 -16.03 -2.42
N ARG A 115 19.94 -15.17 -1.44
CA ARG A 115 18.90 -15.48 -0.45
C ARG A 115 17.53 -15.66 -1.11
N PHE A 116 17.21 -14.83 -2.08
CA PHE A 116 15.99 -14.97 -2.87
C PHE A 116 15.97 -16.29 -3.64
N LEU A 117 17.05 -16.66 -4.33
CA LEU A 117 17.17 -17.94 -5.03
C LEU A 117 17.03 -19.15 -4.07
N SER A 118 17.58 -19.06 -2.87
CA SER A 118 17.41 -20.09 -1.83
C SER A 118 15.93 -20.27 -1.44
N LYS A 119 15.17 -19.18 -1.34
CA LYS A 119 13.71 -19.23 -1.08
C LYS A 119 12.92 -19.82 -2.25
N LEU A 120 13.37 -19.62 -3.48
CA LEU A 120 12.78 -20.27 -4.67
C LEU A 120 12.98 -21.80 -4.67
N ASN A 121 13.96 -22.30 -3.93
CA ASN A 121 14.21 -23.74 -3.74
C ASN A 121 14.20 -24.54 -5.06
N ASN A 122 15.01 -24.13 -6.03
CA ASN A 122 15.09 -24.69 -7.39
C ASN A 122 13.80 -24.62 -8.24
N LYS A 123 12.77 -23.89 -7.79
CA LYS A 123 11.49 -23.74 -8.51
C LYS A 123 11.48 -22.58 -9.50
N PHE A 124 12.63 -22.04 -9.90
CA PHE A 124 12.68 -20.86 -10.77
C PHE A 124 12.05 -21.12 -12.17
N LEU A 125 12.13 -22.35 -12.70
CA LEU A 125 11.49 -22.74 -13.96
C LEU A 125 9.98 -23.07 -13.82
N THR A 126 9.47 -23.17 -12.61
CA THR A 126 8.04 -23.38 -12.32
C THR A 126 7.41 -22.16 -11.61
N SER A 127 8.13 -21.04 -11.62
CA SER A 127 7.67 -19.78 -11.05
C SER A 127 7.32 -18.78 -12.13
N ASN A 128 6.37 -17.90 -11.84
CA ASN A 128 6.13 -16.69 -12.63
C ASN A 128 6.68 -15.46 -11.93
N TYR A 129 7.04 -14.45 -12.71
CA TYR A 129 7.67 -13.22 -12.24
C TYR A 129 6.84 -12.02 -12.66
N LYS A 130 6.24 -11.37 -11.68
CA LYS A 130 5.47 -10.15 -11.86
C LYS A 130 6.41 -8.95 -11.75
N VAL A 131 6.72 -8.32 -12.87
CA VAL A 131 7.60 -7.14 -12.96
C VAL A 131 6.77 -5.88 -12.83
N ALA A 132 6.91 -5.16 -11.72
CA ALA A 132 6.04 -4.04 -11.38
C ALA A 132 6.80 -2.70 -11.36
N SER A 133 6.58 -1.88 -12.39
CA SER A 133 7.12 -0.53 -12.51
C SER A 133 6.28 0.29 -13.46
N LYS A 134 5.74 1.45 -13.02
CA LYS A 134 4.86 2.29 -13.85
C LYS A 134 5.56 2.74 -15.14
N SER A 135 6.75 3.31 -15.04
CA SER A 135 7.56 3.75 -16.19
C SER A 135 8.40 2.63 -16.83
N GLY A 136 8.63 1.53 -16.13
CA GLY A 136 9.59 0.50 -16.51
C GLY A 136 11.05 0.87 -16.27
N SER A 137 11.33 2.07 -15.77
CA SER A 137 12.69 2.60 -15.61
C SER A 137 13.23 2.54 -14.18
N THR A 138 12.50 1.89 -13.24
CA THR A 138 12.96 1.72 -11.86
C THR A 138 14.14 0.77 -11.84
N PHE A 139 15.27 1.26 -11.33
CA PHE A 139 16.57 0.56 -11.44
C PHE A 139 16.53 -0.82 -10.80
N GLU A 140 16.07 -0.92 -9.57
CA GLU A 140 16.02 -2.16 -8.78
C GLU A 140 15.13 -3.21 -9.44
N THR A 141 13.99 -2.78 -9.97
CA THR A 141 13.06 -3.66 -10.68
C THR A 141 13.66 -4.17 -11.98
N LYS A 142 14.33 -3.27 -12.74
CA LYS A 142 14.98 -3.61 -14.01
C LYS A 142 16.17 -4.57 -13.80
N ASP A 143 17.01 -4.31 -12.78
CA ASP A 143 18.14 -5.20 -12.44
C ASP A 143 17.64 -6.61 -12.07
N GLY A 144 16.65 -6.70 -11.17
CA GLY A 144 16.04 -7.97 -10.80
C GLY A 144 15.45 -8.73 -11.98
N PHE A 145 14.73 -8.04 -12.86
CA PHE A 145 14.20 -8.62 -14.08
C PHE A 145 15.30 -9.20 -14.98
N LEU A 146 16.34 -8.41 -15.29
CA LEU A 146 17.42 -8.84 -16.18
C LEU A 146 18.22 -10.04 -15.63
N ARG A 147 18.46 -10.07 -14.32
CA ARG A 147 19.13 -11.23 -13.68
C ARG A 147 18.32 -12.51 -13.82
N ILE A 148 16.99 -12.43 -13.56
CA ILE A 148 16.11 -13.59 -13.66
C ILE A 148 15.94 -14.02 -15.11
N GLN A 149 15.77 -13.08 -16.04
CA GLN A 149 15.68 -13.38 -17.47
C GLN A 149 16.91 -14.16 -17.93
N LYS A 150 18.12 -13.66 -17.62
CA LYS A 150 19.38 -14.32 -17.97
C LYS A 150 19.43 -15.74 -17.40
N MET A 151 19.09 -15.91 -16.14
CA MET A 151 19.09 -17.22 -15.47
C MET A 151 18.10 -18.21 -16.12
N LEU A 152 16.93 -17.75 -16.52
CA LEU A 152 15.93 -18.56 -17.23
C LEU A 152 16.45 -18.95 -18.63
N GLU A 153 17.02 -18.02 -19.40
CA GLU A 153 17.61 -18.28 -20.71
C GLU A 153 18.73 -19.31 -20.64
N GLU A 154 19.66 -19.15 -19.69
CA GLU A 154 20.74 -20.10 -19.46
C GLU A 154 20.22 -21.52 -19.12
N ALA A 155 19.18 -21.61 -18.30
CA ALA A 155 18.57 -22.90 -17.97
C ALA A 155 17.87 -23.57 -19.16
N TYR A 156 17.24 -22.79 -20.04
CA TYR A 156 16.64 -23.33 -21.26
C TYR A 156 17.71 -23.74 -22.29
N LEU A 157 18.78 -22.98 -22.43
CA LEU A 157 19.95 -23.38 -23.23
C LEU A 157 20.55 -24.70 -22.74
N ALA A 158 20.69 -24.88 -21.42
CA ALA A 158 21.18 -26.11 -20.80
C ALA A 158 20.24 -27.31 -21.07
N LYS A 159 18.96 -27.07 -21.37
CA LYS A 159 18.02 -28.11 -21.84
C LYS A 159 18.09 -28.40 -23.33
N GLY A 160 19.00 -27.75 -24.07
CA GLY A 160 19.25 -28.00 -25.49
C GLY A 160 18.39 -27.11 -26.43
N LEU A 161 17.73 -26.08 -25.94
CA LEU A 161 17.02 -25.13 -26.81
C LEU A 161 18.02 -24.19 -27.51
N SER A 162 17.67 -23.73 -28.71
CA SER A 162 18.40 -22.65 -29.38
C SER A 162 18.29 -21.33 -28.61
N GLN A 163 19.15 -20.37 -28.91
CA GLN A 163 19.15 -19.04 -28.28
C GLN A 163 17.78 -18.34 -28.39
N GLU A 164 17.18 -18.42 -29.57
CA GLU A 164 15.87 -17.82 -29.83
C GLU A 164 14.75 -18.51 -29.04
N GLU A 165 14.73 -19.84 -29.03
CA GLU A 165 13.75 -20.63 -28.27
C GLU A 165 13.91 -20.43 -26.76
N ALA A 166 15.14 -20.36 -26.26
CA ALA A 166 15.43 -20.11 -24.85
C ALA A 166 14.89 -18.74 -24.42
N LYS A 167 15.16 -17.69 -25.20
CA LYS A 167 14.63 -16.33 -24.96
C LYS A 167 13.11 -16.32 -24.98
N LYS A 168 12.48 -16.96 -25.97
CA LYS A 168 11.02 -17.05 -26.09
C LYS A 168 10.41 -17.80 -24.90
N SER A 169 11.05 -18.88 -24.47
CA SER A 169 10.60 -19.68 -23.31
C SER A 169 10.75 -18.90 -22.00
N ALA A 170 11.86 -18.19 -21.81
CA ALA A 170 12.06 -17.32 -20.66
C ALA A 170 11.01 -16.21 -20.56
N SER A 171 10.64 -15.62 -21.71
CA SER A 171 9.62 -14.56 -21.78
C SER A 171 8.25 -15.01 -21.26
N LYS A 172 7.93 -16.31 -21.37
CA LYS A 172 6.65 -16.86 -20.89
C LYS A 172 6.55 -16.99 -19.37
N HIS A 173 7.59 -16.65 -18.64
CA HIS A 173 7.55 -16.57 -17.17
C HIS A 173 7.15 -15.19 -16.65
N PHE A 174 7.14 -14.14 -17.47
CA PHE A 174 6.96 -12.76 -17.02
C PHE A 174 5.54 -12.24 -17.22
N ILE A 175 5.10 -11.43 -16.23
CA ILE A 175 3.87 -10.66 -16.25
C ILE A 175 4.26 -9.20 -16.04
N ALA A 176 3.85 -8.31 -16.93
CA ALA A 176 4.10 -6.88 -16.77
C ALA A 176 3.02 -6.23 -15.90
N VAL A 177 3.44 -5.41 -14.96
CA VAL A 177 2.57 -4.49 -14.21
C VAL A 177 3.08 -3.07 -14.44
N THR A 178 2.41 -2.35 -15.32
CA THR A 178 2.94 -1.08 -15.80
C THR A 178 1.83 -0.19 -16.38
N ASP A 179 2.20 1.04 -16.79
CA ASP A 179 1.30 1.92 -17.55
C ASP A 179 0.78 1.21 -18.81
N CYS A 180 -0.48 1.42 -19.14
CA CYS A 180 -1.09 0.85 -20.37
C CYS A 180 -0.53 1.50 -21.65
N ASN A 181 -0.01 2.73 -21.57
CA ASN A 181 0.56 3.46 -22.70
C ASN A 181 2.02 3.06 -22.94
N SER A 182 2.28 2.40 -24.08
CA SER A 182 3.63 1.99 -24.50
C SER A 182 4.58 3.17 -24.76
N GLU A 183 4.09 4.37 -25.04
CA GLU A 183 4.93 5.55 -25.18
C GLU A 183 5.51 6.00 -23.83
N LYS A 184 4.73 5.83 -22.77
CA LYS A 184 5.11 6.20 -21.40
C LYS A 184 5.92 5.11 -20.68
N SER A 185 5.75 3.84 -21.04
CA SER A 185 6.36 2.69 -20.35
C SER A 185 7.31 1.89 -21.22
N GLU A 186 8.59 1.85 -20.83
CA GLU A 186 9.58 0.94 -21.40
C GLU A 186 9.19 -0.53 -21.13
N LEU A 187 8.66 -0.82 -19.95
CA LEU A 187 8.25 -2.18 -19.58
C LEU A 187 7.09 -2.67 -20.44
N ARG A 188 6.14 -1.80 -20.82
CA ARG A 188 5.05 -2.15 -21.74
C ARG A 188 5.58 -2.51 -23.12
N ARG A 189 6.53 -1.74 -23.66
CA ARG A 189 7.20 -2.09 -24.92
C ARG A 189 7.89 -3.44 -24.83
N THR A 190 8.67 -3.64 -23.76
CA THR A 190 9.40 -4.92 -23.54
C THR A 190 8.44 -6.10 -23.47
N SER A 191 7.31 -5.98 -22.76
CA SER A 191 6.30 -7.03 -22.67
C SER A 191 5.68 -7.36 -24.01
N ASN A 192 5.30 -6.33 -24.78
CA ASN A 192 4.69 -6.50 -26.11
C ASN A 192 5.68 -7.17 -27.09
N ASP A 193 6.90 -6.64 -27.18
CA ASP A 193 7.92 -7.12 -28.13
C ASP A 193 8.35 -8.57 -27.87
N ASN A 194 8.31 -9.01 -26.60
CA ASN A 194 8.71 -10.37 -26.21
C ASN A 194 7.49 -11.28 -25.93
N SER A 195 6.29 -10.83 -26.17
CA SER A 195 5.05 -11.61 -25.98
C SER A 195 4.99 -12.28 -24.60
N TRP A 196 5.10 -11.50 -23.53
CA TRP A 196 5.03 -11.99 -22.16
C TRP A 196 3.71 -12.71 -21.86
N LEU A 197 3.65 -13.39 -20.75
CA LEU A 197 2.53 -14.24 -20.36
C LEU A 197 1.22 -13.46 -20.15
N GLY A 198 1.32 -12.24 -19.65
CA GLY A 198 0.18 -11.36 -19.43
C GLY A 198 0.60 -9.96 -18.98
N ASP A 199 -0.38 -9.10 -18.95
CA ASP A 199 -0.25 -7.70 -18.58
C ASP A 199 -1.31 -7.34 -17.53
N LEU A 200 -0.88 -6.61 -16.53
CA LEU A 200 -1.70 -5.92 -15.54
C LEU A 200 -1.43 -4.43 -15.65
N TYR A 201 -2.41 -3.63 -15.26
CA TYR A 201 -2.30 -2.19 -15.40
C TYR A 201 -2.01 -1.53 -14.05
N ILE A 202 -1.22 -0.47 -14.08
CA ILE A 202 -1.22 0.58 -13.07
C ILE A 202 -2.06 1.69 -13.67
N HIS A 203 -3.21 1.97 -13.08
CA HIS A 203 -4.15 2.95 -13.59
C HIS A 203 -3.52 4.33 -13.64
N ASP A 204 -3.91 5.12 -14.66
CA ASP A 204 -3.50 6.51 -14.76
C ASP A 204 -3.97 7.27 -13.52
N ASP A 205 -3.18 8.25 -13.10
CA ASP A 205 -3.47 9.08 -11.94
C ASP A 205 -3.62 8.32 -10.59
N VAL A 206 -3.05 7.10 -10.52
CA VAL A 206 -2.88 6.37 -9.26
C VAL A 206 -1.40 6.33 -8.90
N GLY A 207 -1.07 6.89 -7.74
CA GLY A 207 0.28 6.82 -7.16
C GLY A 207 0.55 5.44 -6.54
N GLY A 208 1.82 4.97 -6.54
CA GLY A 208 2.16 3.64 -6.06
C GLY A 208 1.68 3.33 -4.64
N ARG A 209 1.77 4.27 -3.70
CA ARG A 209 1.30 4.09 -2.32
C ARG A 209 -0.23 4.09 -2.17
N PHE A 210 -0.96 4.63 -3.18
CA PHE A 210 -2.43 4.63 -3.25
C PHE A 210 -3.00 3.47 -4.08
N SER A 211 -2.17 2.53 -4.54
CA SER A 211 -2.55 1.48 -5.49
C SER A 211 -3.00 0.17 -4.84
N ALA A 212 -3.51 0.23 -3.60
CA ALA A 212 -3.92 -0.97 -2.86
C ALA A 212 -5.05 -1.76 -3.55
N PHE A 213 -5.90 -1.08 -4.30
CA PHE A 213 -6.99 -1.69 -5.06
C PHE A 213 -6.71 -1.74 -6.56
N ASP A 214 -5.46 -1.54 -6.98
CA ASP A 214 -5.07 -1.66 -8.39
C ASP A 214 -4.88 -3.14 -8.80
N ASP A 215 -4.91 -3.40 -10.09
CA ASP A 215 -4.79 -4.75 -10.68
C ASP A 215 -3.68 -5.57 -10.05
N HIS A 216 -2.51 -4.95 -9.80
CA HIS A 216 -1.34 -5.68 -9.31
C HIS A 216 -1.50 -6.22 -7.88
N ALA A 217 -2.20 -5.49 -7.01
CA ALA A 217 -2.47 -5.95 -5.66
C ALA A 217 -3.57 -7.02 -5.67
N LEU A 218 -4.69 -6.76 -6.34
CA LEU A 218 -5.82 -7.68 -6.42
C LEU A 218 -5.45 -9.01 -7.09
N PHE A 219 -4.63 -8.96 -8.16
CA PHE A 219 -4.10 -10.17 -8.79
C PHE A 219 -3.26 -11.01 -7.81
N SER A 220 -2.45 -10.35 -6.98
CA SER A 220 -1.63 -11.06 -5.98
C SER A 220 -2.50 -11.71 -4.90
N LEU A 221 -3.56 -11.02 -4.44
CA LEU A 221 -4.54 -11.60 -3.51
C LEU A 221 -5.23 -12.82 -4.10
N ALA A 222 -5.72 -12.72 -5.33
CA ALA A 222 -6.37 -13.83 -6.04
C ALA A 222 -5.39 -15.01 -6.25
N PHE A 223 -4.13 -14.73 -6.62
CA PHE A 223 -3.10 -15.75 -6.77
C PHE A 223 -2.80 -16.46 -5.44
N ALA A 224 -2.74 -15.73 -4.33
CA ALA A 224 -2.56 -16.25 -2.98
C ALA A 224 -3.78 -17.01 -2.44
N GLY A 225 -4.91 -17.02 -3.15
CA GLY A 225 -6.08 -17.82 -2.82
C GLY A 225 -7.26 -17.05 -2.22
N MET A 226 -7.27 -15.71 -2.27
CA MET A 226 -8.45 -14.93 -1.91
C MET A 226 -9.65 -15.38 -2.74
N LYS A 227 -10.79 -15.58 -2.12
CA LYS A 227 -12.02 -15.94 -2.83
C LYS A 227 -12.59 -14.72 -3.53
N LYS A 228 -13.24 -14.94 -4.68
CA LYS A 228 -13.84 -13.87 -5.49
C LYS A 228 -14.85 -13.05 -4.68
N ASP A 229 -15.71 -13.71 -3.89
CA ASP A 229 -16.72 -13.06 -3.07
C ASP A 229 -16.10 -12.20 -1.96
N ASP A 230 -15.00 -12.64 -1.36
CA ASP A 230 -14.29 -11.87 -0.34
C ASP A 230 -13.60 -10.65 -0.94
N MET A 231 -13.04 -10.78 -2.14
CA MET A 231 -12.51 -9.62 -2.90
C MET A 231 -13.61 -8.61 -3.21
N ALA A 232 -14.79 -9.07 -3.61
CA ALA A 232 -15.92 -8.18 -3.88
C ALA A 232 -16.39 -7.45 -2.61
N LYS A 233 -16.47 -8.14 -1.46
CA LYS A 233 -16.80 -7.52 -0.17
C LYS A 233 -15.78 -6.45 0.22
N MET A 234 -14.50 -6.76 0.09
CA MET A 234 -13.41 -5.82 0.36
C MET A 234 -13.51 -4.56 -0.49
N LEU A 235 -13.72 -4.70 -1.80
CA LEU A 235 -13.86 -3.59 -2.72
C LEU A 235 -15.13 -2.76 -2.46
N ASN A 236 -16.26 -3.41 -2.14
CA ASN A 236 -17.48 -2.70 -1.79
C ASN A 236 -17.30 -1.85 -0.52
N ALA A 237 -16.66 -2.41 0.52
CA ALA A 237 -16.38 -1.68 1.75
C ALA A 237 -15.42 -0.50 1.51
N ALA A 238 -14.38 -0.69 0.68
CA ALA A 238 -13.49 0.40 0.28
C ALA A 238 -14.24 1.51 -0.47
N GLN A 239 -15.16 1.16 -1.38
CA GLN A 239 -15.98 2.14 -2.09
C GLN A 239 -16.96 2.88 -1.17
N GLU A 240 -17.51 2.20 -0.17
CA GLU A 240 -18.34 2.83 0.85
C GLU A 240 -17.55 3.90 1.63
N VAL A 241 -16.30 3.59 2.02
CA VAL A 241 -15.39 4.58 2.61
C VAL A 241 -15.16 5.75 1.67
N SER A 242 -14.92 5.49 0.37
CA SER A 242 -14.77 6.57 -0.61
C SER A 242 -16.00 7.51 -0.61
N ASN A 243 -17.18 6.93 -0.67
CA ASN A 243 -18.43 7.71 -0.69
C ASN A 243 -18.60 8.56 0.58
N LEU A 244 -18.37 7.96 1.76
CA LEU A 244 -18.44 8.66 3.05
C LEU A 244 -17.37 9.74 3.19
N SER A 245 -16.18 9.45 2.68
CA SER A 245 -15.04 10.38 2.75
C SER A 245 -15.17 11.57 1.81
N LEU A 246 -16.09 11.56 0.87
CA LEU A 246 -16.42 12.73 0.04
C LEU A 246 -17.48 13.65 0.65
N GLU A 247 -18.03 13.28 1.82
CA GLU A 247 -18.98 14.08 2.56
C GLU A 247 -18.29 15.01 3.57
N ALA A 248 -18.75 16.25 3.67
CA ALA A 248 -18.23 17.21 4.64
C ALA A 248 -18.72 16.98 6.08
N ASN A 249 -19.63 16.03 6.29
CA ASN A 249 -20.20 15.71 7.59
C ASN A 249 -19.23 14.89 8.42
N LEU A 250 -18.73 15.46 9.52
CA LEU A 250 -17.80 14.79 10.44
C LEU A 250 -18.37 13.51 11.06
N ASP A 251 -19.69 13.42 11.28
CA ASP A 251 -20.29 12.22 11.88
C ASP A 251 -20.20 11.01 10.93
N LEU A 252 -20.13 11.24 9.63
CA LEU A 252 -20.04 10.22 8.60
C LEU A 252 -18.61 9.98 8.12
N ASN A 253 -17.73 11.00 8.17
CA ASN A 253 -16.41 10.98 7.57
C ASN A 253 -15.30 10.78 8.60
N ASP A 254 -14.99 9.52 8.92
CA ASP A 254 -13.90 9.18 9.84
C ASP A 254 -12.51 9.49 9.29
N ALA A 255 -12.34 9.46 7.97
CA ALA A 255 -11.08 9.84 7.34
C ALA A 255 -10.79 11.34 7.52
N LEU A 256 -11.84 12.18 7.46
CA LEU A 256 -11.72 13.61 7.75
C LEU A 256 -11.39 13.84 9.23
N LYS A 257 -12.03 13.11 10.15
CA LYS A 257 -11.68 13.17 11.58
C LYS A 257 -10.22 12.80 11.82
N GLU A 258 -9.73 11.73 11.20
CA GLU A 258 -8.33 11.34 11.32
C GLU A 258 -7.40 12.39 10.69
N GLY A 259 -7.74 12.94 9.54
CA GLY A 259 -6.99 14.03 8.91
C GLY A 259 -6.91 15.28 9.82
N ILE A 260 -8.01 15.67 10.44
CA ILE A 260 -8.05 16.77 11.43
C ILE A 260 -7.16 16.43 12.64
N PHE A 261 -7.24 15.21 13.17
CA PHE A 261 -6.42 14.76 14.30
C PHE A 261 -4.91 14.97 14.05
N TRP A 262 -4.44 14.55 12.87
CA TRP A 262 -3.04 14.71 12.49
C TRP A 262 -2.66 16.18 12.20
N ALA A 263 -3.55 16.91 11.53
CA ALA A 263 -3.35 18.33 11.22
C ALA A 263 -3.33 19.19 12.49
N ASP A 264 -4.26 18.96 13.42
CA ASP A 264 -4.34 19.69 14.71
C ASP A 264 -3.04 19.52 15.50
N ALA A 265 -2.51 18.30 15.56
CA ALA A 265 -1.25 18.04 16.22
C ALA A 265 -0.11 18.88 15.63
N LYS A 266 0.03 18.89 14.32
CA LYS A 266 1.07 19.65 13.63
C LYS A 266 0.88 21.17 13.79
N LEU A 267 -0.34 21.67 13.66
CA LEU A 267 -0.66 23.08 13.84
C LEU A 267 -0.38 23.58 15.27
N ASN A 268 -0.45 22.67 16.27
CA ASN A 268 -0.06 22.93 17.66
C ASN A 268 1.45 22.69 17.93
N GLY A 269 2.26 22.55 16.89
CA GLY A 269 3.73 22.43 17.01
C GLY A 269 4.21 21.06 17.41
N ILE A 270 3.39 20.01 17.29
CA ILE A 270 3.78 18.62 17.52
C ILE A 270 4.43 18.11 16.23
N SER A 271 5.74 17.90 16.27
CA SER A 271 6.54 17.47 15.11
C SER A 271 6.65 15.96 14.95
N ALA A 272 6.26 15.19 15.96
CA ALA A 272 6.30 13.74 15.94
C ALA A 272 4.92 13.15 16.25
N SER A 273 4.55 12.13 15.50
CA SER A 273 3.32 11.36 15.71
C SER A 273 3.63 9.87 15.64
N VAL A 274 2.90 9.08 16.44
CA VAL A 274 3.10 7.64 16.52
C VAL A 274 1.80 6.93 16.22
N HIS A 275 1.81 6.04 15.22
CA HIS A 275 0.72 5.13 14.96
C HIS A 275 1.17 3.69 15.22
N GLN A 276 0.54 3.04 16.18
CA GLN A 276 0.86 1.67 16.55
C GLN A 276 -0.24 0.70 16.11
N TYR A 277 0.18 -0.44 15.63
CA TYR A 277 -0.68 -1.55 15.23
C TYR A 277 -0.49 -2.74 16.16
N MET A 278 -1.55 -3.22 16.77
CA MET A 278 -1.51 -4.39 17.65
C MET A 278 -1.70 -5.68 16.85
N GLY A 279 -0.68 -6.54 16.85
CA GLY A 279 -0.76 -7.88 16.26
C GLY A 279 0.16 -8.10 15.04
N SER A 280 0.51 -9.37 14.84
CA SER A 280 1.46 -9.78 13.79
C SER A 280 0.95 -9.57 12.37
N MET A 281 -0.36 -9.58 12.16
CA MET A 281 -0.97 -9.33 10.85
C MET A 281 -0.63 -7.95 10.28
N PHE A 282 -0.26 -7.00 11.13
CA PHE A 282 0.07 -5.64 10.71
C PHE A 282 1.57 -5.41 10.44
N GLU A 283 2.42 -6.44 10.50
CA GLU A 283 3.87 -6.29 10.32
C GLU A 283 4.20 -5.59 8.99
N ASN A 284 3.58 -5.99 7.91
CA ASN A 284 3.78 -5.36 6.60
C ASN A 284 2.98 -4.06 6.42
N THR A 285 1.90 -3.88 7.19
CA THR A 285 1.13 -2.62 7.22
C THR A 285 1.99 -1.46 7.70
N VAL A 286 2.91 -1.70 8.63
CA VAL A 286 3.82 -0.69 9.15
C VAL A 286 4.64 -0.03 8.02
N TYR A 287 5.20 -0.81 7.12
CA TYR A 287 6.00 -0.30 5.99
C TYR A 287 5.14 0.46 4.97
N TRP A 288 3.98 -0.10 4.61
CA TRP A 288 3.05 0.56 3.69
C TRP A 288 2.52 1.89 4.25
N HIS A 289 2.08 1.88 5.52
CA HIS A 289 1.54 3.09 6.15
C HIS A 289 2.63 4.13 6.40
N ALA A 290 3.84 3.73 6.78
CA ALA A 290 4.98 4.64 6.89
C ALA A 290 5.30 5.30 5.54
N GLN A 291 5.29 4.54 4.44
CA GLN A 291 5.46 5.09 3.10
C GLN A 291 4.31 6.06 2.76
N MET A 292 3.05 5.66 2.98
CA MET A 292 1.87 6.49 2.75
C MET A 292 2.02 7.84 3.44
N GLN A 293 2.35 7.85 4.72
CA GLN A 293 2.43 9.05 5.51
C GLN A 293 3.66 9.90 5.18
N ASN A 294 4.86 9.32 5.17
CA ASN A 294 6.10 10.08 5.06
C ASN A 294 6.36 10.62 3.64
N GLU A 295 5.89 9.94 2.60
CA GLU A 295 5.95 10.48 1.23
C GLU A 295 4.86 11.52 0.95
N SER A 296 3.76 11.52 1.71
CA SER A 296 2.63 12.43 1.51
C SER A 296 2.72 13.66 2.41
N VAL A 297 3.00 13.47 3.70
CA VAL A 297 3.15 14.55 4.69
C VAL A 297 4.63 14.84 4.88
N LYS A 298 5.20 15.62 3.99
CA LYS A 298 6.64 15.75 3.76
C LYS A 298 7.43 16.47 4.87
N ASP A 299 6.76 17.21 5.72
CA ASP A 299 7.35 18.07 6.75
C ASP A 299 7.06 17.60 8.19
N THR A 300 6.44 16.44 8.34
CA THR A 300 6.20 15.79 9.63
C THR A 300 6.66 14.34 9.57
N LEU A 301 7.54 13.95 10.48
CA LEU A 301 7.98 12.56 10.57
C LEU A 301 6.96 11.76 11.38
N LYS A 302 6.35 10.75 10.75
CA LYS A 302 5.47 9.80 11.43
C LYS A 302 6.18 8.48 11.67
N GLN A 303 6.17 8.04 12.91
CA GLN A 303 6.60 6.71 13.28
C GLN A 303 5.40 5.77 13.22
N VAL A 304 5.50 4.74 12.40
CA VAL A 304 4.53 3.64 12.35
C VAL A 304 5.22 2.40 12.92
N ALA A 305 4.59 1.74 13.86
CA ALA A 305 5.21 0.64 14.59
C ALA A 305 4.21 -0.48 14.91
N LYS A 306 4.72 -1.68 15.14
CA LYS A 306 3.95 -2.82 15.64
C LYS A 306 4.14 -2.97 17.14
N VAL A 307 3.08 -3.23 17.89
CA VAL A 307 3.13 -3.54 19.30
C VAL A 307 2.94 -5.06 19.55
N PRO A 308 3.47 -5.61 20.64
CA PRO A 308 4.07 -4.93 21.80
C PRO A 308 5.54 -4.52 21.62
N ASP A 309 6.29 -5.09 20.69
CA ASP A 309 7.76 -4.97 20.65
C ASP A 309 8.26 -3.51 20.61
N ALA A 310 7.79 -2.74 19.63
CA ALA A 310 8.24 -1.36 19.45
C ALA A 310 7.89 -0.48 20.67
N MET A 311 6.76 -0.75 21.34
CA MET A 311 6.29 0.02 22.47
C MET A 311 7.21 -0.11 23.67
N HIS A 312 7.55 -1.35 24.06
CA HIS A 312 8.41 -1.62 25.20
C HIS A 312 9.77 -0.93 25.07
N HIS A 313 10.36 -0.93 23.88
CA HIS A 313 11.67 -0.35 23.63
C HIS A 313 11.64 1.17 23.39
N SER A 314 10.48 1.75 23.13
CA SER A 314 10.31 3.19 22.84
C SER A 314 9.66 3.96 24.01
N ALA A 315 9.26 3.28 25.08
CA ALA A 315 8.48 3.85 26.17
C ALA A 315 9.14 5.09 26.82
N GLU A 316 10.45 5.04 27.03
CA GLU A 316 11.22 6.16 27.61
C GLU A 316 11.12 7.44 26.76
N ALA A 317 11.12 7.30 25.42
CA ALA A 317 10.98 8.44 24.54
C ALA A 317 9.51 8.85 24.36
N HIS A 318 8.61 7.88 24.25
CA HIS A 318 7.19 8.13 23.97
C HIS A 318 6.45 8.74 25.16
N PHE A 319 6.75 8.30 26.39
CA PHE A 319 6.07 8.80 27.58
C PHE A 319 6.80 9.95 28.27
N ASN A 320 7.91 10.41 27.71
CA ASN A 320 8.60 11.58 28.23
C ASN A 320 7.79 12.85 27.89
N PRO A 321 7.29 13.61 28.90
CA PRO A 321 6.48 14.81 28.66
C PRO A 321 7.19 15.91 27.84
N ALA A 322 8.53 15.86 27.79
CA ALA A 322 9.31 16.78 26.96
C ALA A 322 9.15 16.51 25.45
N ASN A 323 8.81 15.29 25.09
CA ASN A 323 8.55 14.88 23.71
C ASN A 323 7.05 14.96 23.43
N LYS A 324 6.57 16.13 23.03
CA LYS A 324 5.16 16.30 22.65
C LYS A 324 4.83 15.38 21.46
N LEU A 325 3.97 14.40 21.70
CA LEU A 325 3.56 13.40 20.72
C LEU A 325 2.04 13.32 20.65
N VAL A 326 1.51 12.96 19.50
CA VAL A 326 0.15 12.42 19.36
C VAL A 326 0.22 10.95 19.00
N PHE A 327 -0.76 10.20 19.48
CA PHE A 327 -0.73 8.76 19.45
C PHE A 327 -1.98 8.17 18.83
N ALA A 328 -1.81 7.20 17.95
CA ALA A 328 -2.86 6.36 17.42
C ALA A 328 -2.58 4.89 17.67
N LEU A 329 -3.62 4.12 17.94
CA LEU A 329 -3.57 2.69 18.17
C LEU A 329 -4.68 1.97 17.40
N THR A 330 -4.30 1.03 16.53
CA THR A 330 -5.21 0.12 15.84
C THR A 330 -5.19 -1.25 16.53
N VAL A 331 -6.35 -1.73 16.96
CA VAL A 331 -6.52 -2.95 17.75
C VAL A 331 -7.48 -3.91 17.04
N PRO A 332 -7.07 -5.15 16.78
CA PRO A 332 -7.96 -6.17 16.26
C PRO A 332 -9.00 -6.60 17.30
N VAL A 333 -10.23 -6.80 16.86
CA VAL A 333 -11.34 -7.31 17.69
C VAL A 333 -12.05 -8.46 16.97
N ASP A 334 -12.58 -9.39 17.73
CA ASP A 334 -13.38 -10.49 17.22
C ASP A 334 -14.84 -10.28 17.58
N ASN A 335 -15.73 -10.19 16.59
CA ASN A 335 -17.16 -9.90 16.75
C ASN A 335 -17.42 -8.68 17.65
N GLY A 336 -16.69 -7.58 17.46
CA GLY A 336 -16.77 -6.37 18.27
C GLY A 336 -16.21 -6.51 19.68
N VAL A 337 -15.64 -7.67 20.03
CA VAL A 337 -15.12 -7.95 21.36
C VAL A 337 -13.61 -7.86 21.39
N CYS A 338 -13.11 -6.88 22.14
CA CYS A 338 -11.70 -6.77 22.46
C CYS A 338 -11.32 -7.78 23.54
N SER A 339 -10.23 -8.53 23.35
CA SER A 339 -9.72 -9.43 24.40
C SER A 339 -9.40 -8.67 25.69
N SER A 340 -9.42 -9.37 26.85
CA SER A 340 -9.08 -8.75 28.13
C SER A 340 -7.67 -8.14 28.16
N ASN A 341 -6.71 -8.82 27.53
CA ASN A 341 -5.34 -8.34 27.42
C ASN A 341 -5.25 -7.10 26.53
N ALA A 342 -5.96 -7.08 25.39
CA ALA A 342 -6.00 -5.91 24.53
C ALA A 342 -6.66 -4.71 25.22
N LYS A 343 -7.75 -4.92 25.99
CA LYS A 343 -8.37 -3.85 26.81
C LYS A 343 -7.39 -3.27 27.82
N ALA A 344 -6.71 -4.13 28.58
CA ALA A 344 -5.70 -3.68 29.54
C ALA A 344 -4.57 -2.90 28.87
N TYR A 345 -4.16 -3.33 27.69
CA TYR A 345 -3.12 -2.65 26.90
C TYR A 345 -3.60 -1.27 26.41
N ILE A 346 -4.82 -1.18 25.91
CA ILE A 346 -5.44 0.10 25.49
C ILE A 346 -5.50 1.07 26.67
N GLU A 347 -5.99 0.61 27.83
CA GLU A 347 -6.09 1.44 29.05
C GLU A 347 -4.73 1.94 29.51
N ALA A 348 -3.72 1.06 29.55
CA ALA A 348 -2.38 1.42 29.95
C ALA A 348 -1.76 2.46 29.01
N LEU A 349 -1.88 2.24 27.69
CA LEU A 349 -1.37 3.17 26.70
C LEU A 349 -2.09 4.51 26.73
N THR A 350 -3.43 4.51 26.76
CA THR A 350 -4.21 5.75 26.81
C THR A 350 -3.83 6.59 28.02
N LYS A 351 -3.76 5.98 29.21
CA LYS A 351 -3.30 6.68 30.42
C LYS A 351 -1.87 7.22 30.30
N SER A 352 -0.98 6.47 29.67
CA SER A 352 0.42 6.88 29.50
C SER A 352 0.56 8.03 28.50
N TYR A 353 -0.30 8.08 27.47
CA TYR A 353 -0.31 9.15 26.46
C TYR A 353 -1.20 10.35 26.83
N ASP A 354 -2.06 10.26 27.85
CA ASP A 354 -2.82 11.41 28.37
C ASP A 354 -1.93 12.59 28.76
N VAL A 355 -0.67 12.31 29.13
CA VAL A 355 0.32 13.34 29.43
C VAL A 355 0.88 14.04 28.19
N THR A 356 0.71 13.46 27.01
CA THR A 356 1.25 13.99 25.74
C THR A 356 0.23 14.77 24.90
N GLY A 357 -1.08 14.58 25.17
CA GLY A 357 -2.14 15.39 24.57
C GLY A 357 -3.26 14.57 23.94
N ALA A 358 -3.25 14.37 22.60
CA ALA A 358 -4.35 13.76 21.86
C ALA A 358 -4.12 12.28 21.57
N THR A 359 -5.17 11.48 21.64
CA THR A 359 -5.14 10.05 21.33
C THR A 359 -6.23 9.64 20.31
N PHE A 360 -5.93 8.62 19.53
CA PHE A 360 -6.86 8.01 18.58
C PHE A 360 -6.80 6.48 18.76
N VAL A 361 -7.93 5.86 19.03
CA VAL A 361 -8.05 4.39 19.14
C VAL A 361 -9.04 3.87 18.12
N GLU A 362 -8.61 2.86 17.39
CA GLU A 362 -9.38 2.19 16.34
C GLU A 362 -9.51 0.72 16.68
N LEU A 363 -10.74 0.24 16.73
CA LEU A 363 -11.07 -1.18 16.86
C LEU A 363 -11.48 -1.72 15.49
N ILE A 364 -10.85 -2.80 15.04
CA ILE A 364 -11.02 -3.33 13.69
C ILE A 364 -11.34 -4.82 13.69
N GLU A 365 -12.38 -5.22 12.94
CA GLU A 365 -12.89 -6.59 12.92
C GLU A 365 -11.94 -7.58 12.26
N THR A 366 -11.79 -8.74 12.88
CA THR A 366 -10.92 -9.83 12.42
C THR A 366 -11.70 -11.05 11.92
N SER A 367 -11.02 -11.84 11.13
CA SER A 367 -11.31 -13.23 10.79
C SER A 367 -10.29 -14.15 11.46
N ASP A 368 -10.31 -15.44 11.14
CA ASP A 368 -9.42 -16.44 11.76
C ASP A 368 -7.91 -16.15 11.55
N LEU A 369 -7.53 -15.56 10.41
CA LEU A 369 -6.14 -15.38 10.01
C LEU A 369 -5.73 -13.94 9.73
N GLY A 370 -6.70 -13.02 9.62
CA GLY A 370 -6.46 -11.62 9.27
C GLY A 370 -7.65 -10.74 9.65
N LEU A 371 -7.84 -9.66 8.93
CA LEU A 371 -9.05 -8.84 9.03
C LEU A 371 -10.20 -9.52 8.25
N THR A 372 -11.45 -9.15 8.57
CA THR A 372 -12.54 -9.45 7.64
C THR A 372 -12.32 -8.71 6.33
N PRO A 373 -12.81 -9.21 5.18
CA PRO A 373 -12.65 -8.51 3.90
C PRO A 373 -13.16 -7.07 3.96
N GLU A 374 -14.29 -6.85 4.62
CA GLU A 374 -14.87 -5.52 4.83
C GLU A 374 -13.94 -4.61 5.65
N ALA A 375 -13.34 -5.12 6.72
CA ALA A 375 -12.40 -4.36 7.54
C ALA A 375 -11.11 -4.03 6.78
N ALA A 376 -10.58 -4.97 6.00
CA ALA A 376 -9.40 -4.76 5.17
C ALA A 376 -9.63 -3.66 4.11
N GLY A 377 -10.77 -3.69 3.43
CA GLY A 377 -11.17 -2.65 2.48
C GLY A 377 -11.33 -1.29 3.16
N THR A 378 -12.05 -1.27 4.28
CA THR A 378 -12.33 -0.06 5.05
C THR A 378 -11.06 0.63 5.52
N VAL A 379 -10.18 -0.06 6.25
CA VAL A 379 -8.99 0.57 6.83
C VAL A 379 -8.02 1.06 5.77
N THR A 380 -7.84 0.28 4.70
CA THR A 380 -6.92 0.63 3.63
C THR A 380 -7.34 1.91 2.91
N GLN A 381 -8.62 2.03 2.56
CA GLN A 381 -9.14 3.20 1.87
C GLN A 381 -9.19 4.43 2.81
N LEU A 382 -9.56 4.23 4.08
CA LEU A 382 -9.62 5.28 5.07
C LEU A 382 -8.25 5.97 5.25
N ARG A 383 -7.16 5.20 5.34
CA ARG A 383 -5.80 5.75 5.48
C ARG A 383 -5.39 6.62 4.30
N ALA A 384 -5.78 6.25 3.08
CA ALA A 384 -5.49 7.05 1.89
C ALA A 384 -6.19 8.42 1.97
N PHE A 385 -7.48 8.43 2.31
CA PHE A 385 -8.24 9.67 2.49
C PHE A 385 -7.73 10.53 3.66
N ALA A 386 -7.48 9.92 4.82
CA ALA A 386 -6.98 10.63 6.00
C ALA A 386 -5.66 11.36 5.73
N THR A 387 -4.79 10.74 4.92
CA THR A 387 -3.53 11.33 4.51
C THR A 387 -3.73 12.58 3.65
N CYS A 388 -4.67 12.55 2.70
CA CYS A 388 -5.02 13.73 1.90
C CYS A 388 -5.74 14.80 2.74
N TYR A 389 -6.61 14.38 3.64
CA TYR A 389 -7.32 15.33 4.52
C TYR A 389 -6.39 16.03 5.50
N GLN A 390 -5.32 15.45 5.93
CA GLN A 390 -4.33 16.17 6.73
C GLN A 390 -3.82 17.40 5.99
N GLU A 391 -3.42 17.28 4.72
CA GLU A 391 -2.97 18.42 3.89
C GLU A 391 -4.08 19.47 3.71
N ILE A 392 -5.30 18.99 3.39
CA ILE A 392 -6.45 19.88 3.17
C ILE A 392 -6.73 20.71 4.41
N VAL A 393 -6.79 20.09 5.59
CA VAL A 393 -7.05 20.79 6.86
C VAL A 393 -5.93 21.78 7.20
N GLU A 394 -4.68 21.41 6.99
CA GLU A 394 -3.54 22.31 7.18
C GLU A 394 -3.64 23.56 6.28
N ALA A 395 -4.00 23.37 5.00
CA ALA A 395 -4.18 24.48 4.06
C ALA A 395 -5.32 25.41 4.51
N VAL A 396 -6.48 24.83 4.88
CA VAL A 396 -7.64 25.58 5.39
C VAL A 396 -7.28 26.43 6.59
N MET A 397 -6.66 25.84 7.59
CA MET A 397 -6.34 26.52 8.84
C MET A 397 -5.25 27.59 8.69
N GLN A 398 -4.43 27.51 7.65
CA GLN A 398 -3.44 28.49 7.27
C GLN A 398 -3.98 29.54 6.26
N ASN A 399 -5.28 29.51 5.94
CA ASN A 399 -5.92 30.35 4.93
C ASN A 399 -5.25 30.26 3.54
N LYS A 400 -4.77 29.08 3.17
CA LYS A 400 -4.19 28.79 1.87
C LYS A 400 -5.25 28.18 0.94
N GLN A 401 -5.12 28.43 -0.35
CA GLN A 401 -5.86 27.69 -1.36
C GLN A 401 -5.29 26.29 -1.54
N LEU A 402 -6.14 25.33 -1.90
CA LEU A 402 -5.65 24.01 -2.28
C LEU A 402 -4.85 24.09 -3.59
N PRO A 403 -3.69 23.46 -3.68
CA PRO A 403 -2.96 23.36 -4.94
C PRO A 403 -3.79 22.61 -5.98
N GLU A 404 -3.51 22.82 -7.26
CA GLU A 404 -4.24 22.16 -8.36
C GLU A 404 -4.14 20.62 -8.26
N VAL A 405 -2.98 20.12 -7.89
CA VAL A 405 -2.72 18.72 -7.51
C VAL A 405 -2.24 18.73 -6.06
N LEU A 406 -2.88 17.95 -5.20
CA LEU A 406 -2.46 17.87 -3.79
C LEU A 406 -1.01 17.42 -3.65
N ASP A 407 -0.26 18.04 -2.77
CA ASP A 407 1.13 17.65 -2.50
C ASP A 407 1.22 16.25 -1.91
N SER A 408 0.19 15.82 -1.18
CA SER A 408 0.11 14.47 -0.60
C SER A 408 0.11 13.34 -1.65
N VAL A 409 -0.30 13.59 -2.89
CA VAL A 409 -0.25 12.59 -3.97
C VAL A 409 1.05 12.66 -4.80
N LEU A 410 1.85 13.72 -4.65
CA LEU A 410 3.11 13.94 -5.36
C LEU A 410 4.32 13.40 -4.57
N GLN A 411 5.43 13.19 -5.26
CA GLN A 411 6.69 12.71 -4.67
C GLN A 411 7.95 13.39 -5.27
N PRO A 412 8.07 14.73 -5.20
CA PRO A 412 9.13 15.46 -5.89
C PRO A 412 10.55 15.08 -5.42
N HIS A 413 10.74 14.80 -4.13
CA HIS A 413 12.04 14.42 -3.58
C HIS A 413 12.47 13.00 -4.03
N VAL A 414 11.54 12.07 -4.21
CA VAL A 414 11.82 10.75 -4.76
C VAL A 414 12.25 10.85 -6.22
N GLU A 415 11.60 11.70 -7.00
CA GLU A 415 12.00 11.95 -8.40
C GLU A 415 13.38 12.62 -8.50
N PHE A 416 13.70 13.53 -7.59
CA PHE A 416 15.05 14.11 -7.50
C PHE A 416 16.12 13.04 -7.18
N TYR A 417 15.85 12.17 -6.20
CA TYR A 417 16.72 11.05 -5.85
C TYR A 417 16.96 10.12 -7.05
N LYS A 418 15.90 9.73 -7.75
CA LYS A 418 15.99 8.87 -8.94
C LYS A 418 16.81 9.48 -10.06
N LYS A 419 16.74 10.82 -10.27
CA LYS A 419 17.58 11.52 -11.24
C LYS A 419 19.06 11.42 -10.88
N ASN A 420 19.41 11.54 -9.61
CA ASN A 420 20.78 11.41 -9.13
C ASN A 420 21.32 9.97 -9.28
N LEU A 421 20.48 8.96 -9.03
CA LEU A 421 20.84 7.55 -9.31
C LEU A 421 21.21 7.32 -10.78
N LYS A 422 20.44 7.88 -11.71
CA LYS A 422 20.69 7.73 -13.15
C LYS A 422 22.00 8.40 -13.60
N GLY A 423 22.41 9.46 -12.93
CA GLY A 423 23.70 10.16 -13.20
C GLY A 423 24.94 9.42 -12.69
N GLY A 424 24.79 8.49 -11.74
CA GLY A 424 25.87 7.73 -11.11
C GLY A 424 26.01 6.27 -11.55
N VAL A 425 25.04 5.74 -12.28
CA VAL A 425 25.01 4.32 -12.66
C VAL A 425 25.83 4.12 -13.94
N VAL A 426 27.02 3.57 -13.78
CA VAL A 426 27.80 2.96 -14.86
C VAL A 426 26.94 1.85 -15.48
N ALA A 427 26.85 1.87 -16.82
CA ALA A 427 26.10 0.85 -17.56
C ALA A 427 26.45 -0.58 -17.08
N PRO A 428 25.49 -1.52 -17.02
CA PRO A 428 25.76 -2.89 -16.63
C PRO A 428 26.70 -3.52 -17.68
N GLY A 429 27.96 -3.61 -17.34
CA GLY A 429 29.00 -4.12 -18.23
C GLY A 429 30.40 -4.11 -17.62
N ARG A 430 30.57 -3.54 -16.43
CA ARG A 430 31.84 -3.56 -15.73
C ARG A 430 31.65 -3.96 -14.26
N ILE A 431 31.38 -5.22 -14.05
CA ILE A 431 31.79 -5.90 -12.82
C ILE A 431 32.95 -6.78 -13.26
N GLY A 432 34.17 -6.26 -12.99
CA GLY A 432 35.40 -7.05 -13.05
C GLY A 432 35.47 -7.97 -11.84
#